data_5e63fdff62b21bd7034965eeca996640
#
_entry.id   5e63fdff62b21bd7034965eeca996640
#
_cell.length_a   1.000
_cell.length_b   1.000
_cell.length_c   1.000
_cell.angle_alpha   90.00
_cell.angle_beta   90.00
_cell.angle_gamma   90.00
#
_symmetry.space_group_name_H-M   'P 1'
#
loop_
_entity.id
_entity.type
_entity.pdbx_description
1 polymer ?
#
loop_
_entity_poly.entity_id
_entity_poly.type
_entity_poly.pdbx_seq_one_letter_code
_entity_poly.pdbx_strand_id
1 'polypeptide(L)'
;MSNLKAVRGTRDLLPPETALWNRVEATARAVFARYGFGEIRTPIFEDTQLFVRGVGEETDVVSKEMYTWEDRARAQSEKAQSLTLRPENTAGVVRAYIEHKLSDTGMLQKLFYIGPQFRRERPQRGRYRQFWQIGAEVLGPVPSGAESALRDAEVLEMLATLLDELGIPRASEANGGTGWKLALNSVGSSTDRPRYIAALKAALEPVKGTMCADCQRRAETNPLRVLDCKVPEDQPIIDGLPKIADFLDAASTEHFAQVRAALDACGVPYVIDPRLVRGLDYYTRTTFEFTSASGLGTQNALLGGGRYDGLSEMLGGPKAPGIGFAIGEDRLILTLQALANPESLLKKRVDIYLAPLGREQNPSVLALAKTLRNVWRPIRGTRGFSVEVGEGDFRLKKS
;
A
#
# COMPACT_ATOMS: atom_id res chain seq x y z
N MET A 1 -5.89 13.11 38.10
CA MET A 1 -5.34 13.39 36.75
C MET A 1 -5.71 12.21 35.86
N SER A 2 -6.28 12.43 34.68
CA SER A 2 -6.53 11.34 33.71
C SER A 2 -5.19 10.86 33.16
N ASN A 3 -5.02 9.53 33.09
CA ASN A 3 -3.83 8.94 32.46
C ASN A 3 -3.75 9.36 31.00
N LEU A 4 -2.58 9.80 30.55
CA LEU A 4 -2.31 10.06 29.14
C LEU A 4 -2.41 8.76 28.35
N LYS A 5 -3.07 8.81 27.20
CA LYS A 5 -3.25 7.68 26.28
C LYS A 5 -2.92 8.12 24.85
N ALA A 6 -2.62 7.16 23.98
CA ALA A 6 -2.49 7.42 22.55
C ALA A 6 -3.75 8.09 21.99
N VAL A 7 -3.57 8.96 20.98
CA VAL A 7 -4.68 9.65 20.32
C VAL A 7 -5.61 8.62 19.67
N ARG A 8 -6.92 8.85 19.77
CA ARG A 8 -7.93 7.95 19.18
C ARG A 8 -7.64 7.71 17.70
N GLY A 9 -7.51 6.45 17.33
CA GLY A 9 -7.19 6.03 15.96
C GLY A 9 -5.71 5.91 15.68
N THR A 10 -4.84 6.11 16.69
CA THR A 10 -3.43 5.72 16.67
C THR A 10 -3.20 4.61 17.69
N ARG A 11 -2.06 3.92 17.59
CA ARG A 11 -1.67 2.86 18.52
C ARG A 11 -0.15 2.72 18.59
N ASP A 12 0.33 2.16 19.69
CA ASP A 12 1.69 1.69 19.79
C ASP A 12 1.77 0.26 19.22
N LEU A 13 2.85 -0.05 18.53
CA LEU A 13 3.20 -1.39 18.10
C LEU A 13 4.27 -1.93 19.05
N LEU A 14 3.94 -2.95 19.81
CA LEU A 14 4.78 -3.49 20.86
C LEU A 14 5.17 -4.97 20.58
N PRO A 15 6.30 -5.45 21.12
CA PRO A 15 6.59 -6.88 21.14
C PRO A 15 5.50 -7.65 21.89
N PRO A 16 5.13 -8.85 21.42
CA PRO A 16 5.75 -9.60 20.33
C PRO A 16 5.21 -9.25 18.91
N GLU A 17 4.18 -8.40 18.78
CA GLU A 17 3.54 -8.08 17.50
C GLU A 17 4.55 -7.52 16.48
N THR A 18 5.46 -6.65 16.91
CA THR A 18 6.50 -6.05 16.06
C THR A 18 7.42 -7.06 15.37
N ALA A 19 7.53 -8.29 15.89
CA ALA A 19 8.31 -9.33 15.23
C ALA A 19 7.69 -9.74 13.86
N LEU A 20 6.36 -9.75 13.76
CA LEU A 20 5.67 -10.01 12.50
C LEU A 20 5.84 -8.84 11.50
N TRP A 21 5.73 -7.60 11.99
CA TRP A 21 5.98 -6.40 11.19
C TRP A 21 7.38 -6.42 10.59
N ASN A 22 8.40 -6.61 11.41
CA ASN A 22 9.79 -6.69 10.96
C ASN A 22 10.01 -7.81 9.92
N ARG A 23 9.33 -8.96 10.07
CA ARG A 23 9.38 -10.05 9.09
C ARG A 23 8.76 -9.61 7.76
N VAL A 24 7.59 -8.97 7.78
CA VAL A 24 6.89 -8.48 6.58
C VAL A 24 7.76 -7.49 5.84
N GLU A 25 8.27 -6.46 6.54
CA GLU A 25 9.15 -5.46 5.95
C GLU A 25 10.45 -6.06 5.40
N ALA A 26 11.08 -6.98 6.11
CA ALA A 26 12.29 -7.66 5.64
C ALA A 26 12.03 -8.48 4.37
N THR A 27 10.89 -9.19 4.29
CA THR A 27 10.50 -9.94 3.11
C THR A 27 10.23 -9.00 1.93
N ALA A 28 9.52 -7.88 2.17
CA ALA A 28 9.25 -6.89 1.13
C ALA A 28 10.54 -6.30 0.57
N ARG A 29 11.49 -5.89 1.42
CA ARG A 29 12.82 -5.39 0.98
C ARG A 29 13.58 -6.42 0.16
N ALA A 30 13.54 -7.70 0.56
CA ALA A 30 14.22 -8.77 -0.15
C ALA A 30 13.60 -9.04 -1.53
N VAL A 31 12.27 -9.02 -1.63
CA VAL A 31 11.56 -9.14 -2.91
C VAL A 31 11.90 -7.95 -3.80
N PHE A 32 11.71 -6.72 -3.34
CA PHE A 32 11.94 -5.50 -4.14
C PHE A 32 13.37 -5.41 -4.65
N ALA A 33 14.36 -5.80 -3.85
CA ALA A 33 15.76 -5.83 -4.26
C ALA A 33 15.99 -6.76 -5.47
N ARG A 34 15.31 -7.93 -5.54
CA ARG A 34 15.40 -8.85 -6.68
C ARG A 34 14.82 -8.28 -7.98
N TYR A 35 13.86 -7.36 -7.86
CA TYR A 35 13.26 -6.65 -9.01
C TYR A 35 13.95 -5.32 -9.33
N GLY A 36 15.06 -5.02 -8.63
CA GLY A 36 15.89 -3.85 -8.89
C GLY A 36 15.34 -2.54 -8.31
N PHE A 37 14.48 -2.60 -7.29
CA PHE A 37 13.99 -1.40 -6.62
C PHE A 37 14.96 -0.88 -5.56
N GLY A 38 15.17 0.46 -5.55
CA GLY A 38 15.86 1.19 -4.49
C GLY A 38 14.89 1.78 -3.47
N GLU A 39 15.30 1.88 -2.19
CA GLU A 39 14.47 2.51 -1.16
C GLU A 39 14.51 4.04 -1.29
N ILE A 40 13.34 4.68 -1.27
CA ILE A 40 13.17 6.13 -1.13
C ILE A 40 12.48 6.44 0.19
N ARG A 41 12.92 7.51 0.85
CA ARG A 41 12.28 8.05 2.06
C ARG A 41 11.91 9.50 1.82
N THR A 42 10.62 9.77 1.67
CA THR A 42 10.09 11.13 1.50
C THR A 42 9.74 11.74 2.86
N PRO A 43 9.62 13.06 2.97
CA PRO A 43 9.12 13.72 4.17
C PRO A 43 7.76 13.19 4.62
N ILE A 44 7.50 13.27 5.94
CA ILE A 44 6.20 12.87 6.51
C ILE A 44 5.14 13.95 6.31
N PHE A 45 5.54 15.19 6.18
CA PHE A 45 4.67 16.32 5.86
C PHE A 45 5.21 17.05 4.62
N GLU A 46 4.30 17.58 3.84
CA GLU A 46 4.56 18.22 2.55
C GLU A 46 3.67 19.45 2.42
N ASP A 47 3.93 20.27 1.40
CA ASP A 47 3.00 21.33 1.00
C ASP A 47 1.64 20.74 0.64
N THR A 48 0.57 21.35 1.17
CA THR A 48 -0.81 20.86 0.93
C THR A 48 -1.15 20.79 -0.56
N GLN A 49 -0.61 21.69 -1.37
CA GLN A 49 -0.84 21.73 -2.81
C GLN A 49 -0.31 20.49 -3.54
N LEU A 50 0.67 19.81 -2.99
CA LEU A 50 1.15 18.54 -3.55
C LEU A 50 0.01 17.52 -3.65
N PHE A 51 -0.76 17.40 -2.57
CA PHE A 51 -1.85 16.41 -2.53
C PHE A 51 -3.10 16.93 -3.25
N VAL A 52 -3.42 18.21 -3.16
CA VAL A 52 -4.57 18.81 -3.87
C VAL A 52 -4.43 18.59 -5.38
N ARG A 53 -3.24 18.89 -5.93
CA ARG A 53 -2.98 18.71 -7.37
C ARG A 53 -2.78 17.24 -7.77
N GLY A 54 -2.02 16.48 -6.98
CA GLY A 54 -1.63 15.11 -7.32
C GLY A 54 -2.75 14.09 -7.10
N VAL A 55 -3.50 14.19 -6.01
CA VAL A 55 -4.53 13.20 -5.63
C VAL A 55 -5.90 13.54 -6.22
N GLY A 56 -6.20 14.83 -6.38
CA GLY A 56 -7.48 15.36 -6.87
C GLY A 56 -8.34 15.95 -5.77
N GLU A 57 -8.78 17.19 -5.97
CA GLU A 57 -9.53 18.00 -4.98
C GLU A 57 -10.84 17.35 -4.54
N GLU A 58 -11.54 16.67 -5.47
CA GLU A 58 -12.84 16.05 -5.24
C GLU A 58 -12.75 14.64 -4.59
N THR A 59 -11.54 14.15 -4.32
CA THR A 59 -11.38 12.86 -3.64
C THR A 59 -11.70 12.97 -2.15
N ASP A 60 -12.23 11.89 -1.55
CA ASP A 60 -12.49 11.86 -0.11
C ASP A 60 -11.21 12.10 0.70
N VAL A 61 -10.06 11.66 0.19
CA VAL A 61 -8.75 11.87 0.82
C VAL A 61 -8.45 13.34 0.98
N VAL A 62 -8.56 14.13 -0.09
CA VAL A 62 -8.25 15.56 -0.07
C VAL A 62 -9.34 16.37 0.62
N SER A 63 -10.59 16.10 0.30
CA SER A 63 -11.73 16.91 0.78
C SER A 63 -12.07 16.71 2.26
N LYS A 64 -11.71 15.54 2.88
CA LYS A 64 -12.18 15.18 4.23
C LYS A 64 -11.12 14.57 5.14
N GLU A 65 -10.08 13.92 4.58
CA GLU A 65 -9.24 13.01 5.36
C GLU A 65 -7.84 13.54 5.66
N MET A 66 -7.41 14.64 5.06
CA MET A 66 -6.08 15.22 5.32
C MET A 66 -5.97 15.86 6.70
N TYR A 67 -4.80 15.72 7.32
CA TYR A 67 -4.35 16.50 8.48
C TYR A 67 -3.55 17.69 7.99
N THR A 68 -4.19 18.84 7.92
CA THR A 68 -3.61 20.07 7.38
C THR A 68 -3.53 21.15 8.47
N TRP A 69 -2.46 21.94 8.45
CA TRP A 69 -2.28 23.10 9.31
C TRP A 69 -1.50 24.21 8.59
N GLU A 70 -1.66 25.43 9.07
CA GLU A 70 -0.85 26.56 8.63
C GLU A 70 0.41 26.66 9.47
N ASP A 71 1.58 26.61 8.83
CA ASP A 71 2.85 26.93 9.48
C ASP A 71 3.02 28.44 9.54
N ARG A 72 3.32 28.95 10.73
CA ARG A 72 3.44 30.41 10.92
C ARG A 72 4.75 30.90 10.33
N ALA A 73 4.69 31.95 9.54
CA ALA A 73 5.88 32.66 9.09
C ALA A 73 6.72 33.12 10.29
N ARG A 74 8.00 32.74 10.29
CA ARG A 74 8.96 33.10 11.36
C ARG A 74 9.51 34.50 11.22
N ALA A 75 9.46 35.09 10.00
CA ALA A 75 9.88 36.40 9.67
C ALA A 75 8.82 37.16 8.85
N GLN A 76 8.79 38.49 8.90
CA GLN A 76 7.85 39.30 8.11
C GLN A 76 7.98 39.09 6.59
N SER A 77 9.11 38.55 6.12
CA SER A 77 9.38 38.23 4.71
C SER A 77 8.91 36.85 4.27
N GLU A 78 8.52 35.96 5.20
CA GLU A 78 8.05 34.62 4.91
C GLU A 78 6.53 34.61 4.77
N LYS A 79 6.04 33.89 3.76
CA LYS A 79 4.60 33.60 3.64
C LYS A 79 4.26 32.40 4.51
N ALA A 80 3.08 32.42 5.14
CA ALA A 80 2.52 31.24 5.79
C ALA A 80 2.39 30.12 4.76
N GLN A 81 2.80 28.91 5.15
CA GLN A 81 2.75 27.72 4.29
C GLN A 81 1.70 26.75 4.84
N SER A 82 0.85 26.24 3.96
CA SER A 82 -0.10 25.20 4.33
C SER A 82 0.60 23.85 4.21
N LEU A 83 0.66 23.13 5.31
CA LEU A 83 1.34 21.85 5.43
C LEU A 83 0.34 20.72 5.71
N THR A 84 0.61 19.55 5.18
CA THR A 84 -0.25 18.36 5.34
C THR A 84 0.60 17.15 5.70
N LEU A 85 0.18 16.38 6.72
CA LEU A 85 0.71 15.03 6.92
C LEU A 85 0.32 14.16 5.72
N ARG A 86 1.29 13.48 5.10
CA ARG A 86 1.06 12.70 3.88
C ARG A 86 -0.04 11.66 4.05
N PRO A 87 -1.12 11.72 3.25
CA PRO A 87 -2.20 10.73 3.29
C PRO A 87 -1.92 9.50 2.42
N GLU A 88 -0.92 9.61 1.54
CA GLU A 88 -0.37 8.60 0.62
C GLU A 88 1.06 9.01 0.24
N ASN A 89 1.80 8.20 -0.50
CA ASN A 89 3.19 8.54 -0.79
C ASN A 89 3.54 8.69 -2.28
N THR A 90 2.68 8.29 -3.18
CA THR A 90 2.93 8.37 -4.64
C THR A 90 3.22 9.80 -5.08
N ALA A 91 2.42 10.78 -4.63
CA ALA A 91 2.64 12.20 -4.92
C ALA A 91 4.01 12.67 -4.39
N GLY A 92 4.40 12.24 -3.17
CA GLY A 92 5.69 12.56 -2.58
C GLY A 92 6.88 11.97 -3.38
N VAL A 93 6.74 10.74 -3.89
CA VAL A 93 7.76 10.11 -4.75
C VAL A 93 7.87 10.86 -6.08
N VAL A 94 6.74 11.19 -6.72
CA VAL A 94 6.77 11.94 -8.00
C VAL A 94 7.32 13.36 -7.80
N ARG A 95 6.98 14.05 -6.68
CA ARG A 95 7.60 15.33 -6.34
C ARG A 95 9.13 15.19 -6.20
N ALA A 96 9.61 14.15 -5.50
CA ALA A 96 11.05 13.89 -5.37
C ALA A 96 11.70 13.61 -6.73
N TYR A 97 11.03 12.85 -7.60
CA TYR A 97 11.48 12.59 -8.96
C TYR A 97 11.68 13.89 -9.76
N ILE A 98 10.75 14.84 -9.64
CA ILE A 98 10.81 16.14 -10.31
C ILE A 98 11.91 17.01 -9.70
N GLU A 99 11.90 17.17 -8.37
CA GLU A 99 12.82 18.05 -7.65
C GLU A 99 14.29 17.67 -7.84
N HIS A 100 14.57 16.36 -7.79
CA HIS A 100 15.92 15.84 -7.98
C HIS A 100 16.28 15.55 -9.44
N LYS A 101 15.42 15.97 -10.39
CA LYS A 101 15.65 15.83 -11.84
C LYS A 101 16.01 14.40 -12.26
N LEU A 102 15.35 13.42 -11.66
CA LEU A 102 15.66 12.02 -11.97
C LEU A 102 15.32 11.65 -13.42
N SER A 103 14.47 12.44 -14.09
CA SER A 103 14.21 12.36 -15.52
C SER A 103 15.45 12.55 -16.39
N ASP A 104 16.37 13.41 -15.93
CA ASP A 104 17.55 13.81 -16.73
C ASP A 104 18.53 12.64 -16.91
N THR A 105 18.41 11.60 -16.08
CA THR A 105 19.18 10.36 -16.26
C THR A 105 18.75 9.57 -17.50
N GLY A 106 17.58 9.83 -18.07
CA GLY A 106 16.98 9.03 -19.13
C GLY A 106 16.57 7.61 -18.73
N MET A 107 16.78 7.25 -17.47
CA MET A 107 16.63 5.89 -16.95
C MET A 107 15.29 5.66 -16.30
N LEU A 108 14.82 4.41 -16.35
CA LEU A 108 13.70 3.92 -15.55
C LEU A 108 14.06 4.00 -14.05
N GLN A 109 13.21 4.63 -13.26
CA GLN A 109 13.32 4.66 -11.81
C GLN A 109 12.38 3.61 -11.22
N LYS A 110 12.90 2.76 -10.34
CA LYS A 110 12.17 1.77 -9.55
C LYS A 110 12.42 2.07 -8.08
N LEU A 111 11.44 2.68 -7.42
CA LEU A 111 11.58 3.21 -6.06
C LEU A 111 10.53 2.59 -5.15
N PHE A 112 10.93 2.06 -3.98
CA PHE A 112 9.99 1.59 -2.97
C PHE A 112 10.11 2.39 -1.68
N TYR A 113 9.03 2.41 -0.90
CA TYR A 113 8.99 3.05 0.42
C TYR A 113 8.26 2.17 1.43
N ILE A 114 8.64 2.33 2.71
CA ILE A 114 7.93 1.75 3.86
C ILE A 114 7.82 2.85 4.90
N GLY A 115 6.60 3.13 5.37
CA GLY A 115 6.43 4.17 6.37
C GLY A 115 4.99 4.55 6.68
N PRO A 116 4.80 5.42 7.70
CA PRO A 116 3.48 5.84 8.15
C PRO A 116 2.82 6.81 7.18
N GLN A 117 1.48 6.69 7.09
CA GLN A 117 0.57 7.59 6.41
C GLN A 117 -0.52 8.06 7.38
N PHE A 118 -1.24 9.15 7.05
CA PHE A 118 -2.13 9.80 7.99
C PHE A 118 -3.45 10.20 7.32
N ARG A 119 -4.58 9.67 7.84
CA ARG A 119 -5.92 10.02 7.35
C ARG A 119 -6.89 10.20 8.51
N ARG A 120 -7.75 11.22 8.44
CA ARG A 120 -8.79 11.49 9.46
C ARG A 120 -10.00 10.57 9.34
N GLU A 121 -9.80 9.34 8.91
CA GLU A 121 -10.86 8.35 8.81
C GLU A 121 -11.49 8.00 10.17
N ARG A 122 -12.73 7.47 10.12
CA ARG A 122 -13.34 6.85 11.29
C ARG A 122 -12.58 5.57 11.63
N PRO A 123 -11.96 5.50 12.83
CA PRO A 123 -11.15 4.33 13.18
C PRO A 123 -12.00 3.06 13.27
N GLN A 124 -11.48 1.99 12.67
CA GLN A 124 -12.04 0.63 12.77
C GLN A 124 -10.90 -0.39 12.60
N ARG A 125 -11.17 -1.67 12.78
CA ARG A 125 -10.15 -2.72 12.63
C ARG A 125 -9.53 -2.67 11.23
N GLY A 126 -8.20 -2.56 11.15
CA GLY A 126 -7.45 -2.41 9.89
C GLY A 126 -7.55 -1.04 9.22
N ARG A 127 -8.15 -0.03 9.90
CA ARG A 127 -8.14 1.38 9.50
C ARG A 127 -7.82 2.27 10.69
N TYR A 128 -6.67 2.89 10.64
CA TYR A 128 -6.16 3.78 11.67
C TYR A 128 -5.95 5.19 11.11
N ARG A 129 -5.86 6.16 11.97
CA ARG A 129 -5.55 7.55 11.58
C ARG A 129 -4.07 7.75 11.25
N GLN A 130 -3.21 6.98 11.92
CA GLN A 130 -1.85 6.69 11.50
C GLN A 130 -1.80 5.22 11.15
N PHE A 131 -1.44 4.90 9.91
CA PHE A 131 -1.35 3.53 9.39
C PHE A 131 -0.06 3.40 8.57
N TRP A 132 0.40 2.19 8.36
CA TRP A 132 1.64 1.95 7.64
C TRP A 132 1.36 1.46 6.23
N GLN A 133 2.20 1.93 5.30
CA GLN A 133 2.17 1.47 3.92
C GLN A 133 3.54 0.98 3.48
N ILE A 134 3.52 -0.12 2.74
CA ILE A 134 4.60 -0.57 1.86
C ILE A 134 4.14 -0.26 0.45
N GLY A 135 4.92 0.50 -0.32
CA GLY A 135 4.57 0.83 -1.69
C GLY A 135 5.77 0.95 -2.60
N ALA A 136 5.54 0.94 -3.89
CA ALA A 136 6.59 1.18 -4.87
C ALA A 136 6.04 1.83 -6.14
N GLU A 137 6.92 2.58 -6.78
CA GLU A 137 6.65 3.36 -7.98
C GLU A 137 7.69 3.02 -9.05
N VAL A 138 7.22 2.77 -10.26
CA VAL A 138 8.04 2.62 -11.47
C VAL A 138 7.69 3.78 -12.38
N LEU A 139 8.62 4.67 -12.65
CA LEU A 139 8.39 5.84 -13.49
C LEU A 139 9.66 6.24 -14.24
N GLY A 140 9.49 6.94 -15.34
CA GLY A 140 10.63 7.40 -16.14
C GLY A 140 10.19 8.10 -17.43
N PRO A 141 11.12 8.81 -18.09
CA PRO A 141 10.83 9.46 -19.37
C PRO A 141 10.59 8.41 -20.46
N VAL A 142 9.88 8.78 -21.51
CA VAL A 142 9.80 7.96 -22.72
C VAL A 142 11.08 8.17 -23.53
N PRO A 143 11.79 7.11 -23.98
CA PRO A 143 11.45 5.69 -24.02
C PRO A 143 12.17 4.82 -22.96
N SER A 144 12.14 5.19 -21.67
CA SER A 144 12.76 4.36 -20.62
C SER A 144 12.12 2.99 -20.43
N GLY A 145 10.93 2.77 -21.01
CA GLY A 145 10.11 1.59 -20.84
C GLY A 145 9.11 1.70 -19.69
N ALA A 146 9.01 2.85 -19.01
CA ALA A 146 8.01 3.10 -17.97
C ALA A 146 6.57 3.07 -18.53
N GLU A 147 6.39 3.39 -19.82
CA GLU A 147 5.13 3.36 -20.54
C GLU A 147 4.64 1.96 -20.92
N SER A 148 5.52 0.96 -20.82
CA SER A 148 5.28 -0.39 -21.33
C SER A 148 4.29 -1.18 -20.47
N ALA A 149 3.40 -1.93 -21.11
CA ALA A 149 2.54 -2.93 -20.47
C ALA A 149 3.33 -4.01 -19.71
N LEU A 150 4.56 -4.29 -20.13
CA LEU A 150 5.45 -5.22 -19.43
C LEU A 150 5.77 -4.73 -18.01
N ARG A 151 5.86 -3.40 -17.78
CA ARG A 151 6.09 -2.86 -16.44
C ARG A 151 4.89 -3.08 -15.53
N ASP A 152 3.68 -2.97 -16.08
CA ASP A 152 2.46 -3.25 -15.32
C ASP A 152 2.43 -4.71 -14.88
N ALA A 153 2.70 -5.63 -15.82
CA ALA A 153 2.74 -7.07 -15.53
C ALA A 153 3.86 -7.44 -14.53
N GLU A 154 5.06 -6.85 -14.65
CA GLU A 154 6.18 -7.06 -13.72
C GLU A 154 5.81 -6.65 -12.28
N VAL A 155 5.14 -5.51 -12.11
CA VAL A 155 4.67 -5.05 -10.81
C VAL A 155 3.64 -6.02 -10.21
N LEU A 156 2.70 -6.50 -11.02
CA LEU A 156 1.67 -7.45 -10.58
C LEU A 156 2.25 -8.82 -10.21
N GLU A 157 3.18 -9.32 -11.01
CA GLU A 157 3.89 -10.58 -10.75
C GLU A 157 4.75 -10.47 -9.48
N MET A 158 5.48 -9.36 -9.31
CA MET A 158 6.25 -9.09 -8.09
C MET A 158 5.36 -9.08 -6.84
N LEU A 159 4.16 -8.50 -6.92
CA LEU A 159 3.20 -8.49 -5.81
C LEU A 159 2.67 -9.89 -5.49
N ALA A 160 2.38 -10.71 -6.50
CA ALA A 160 1.99 -12.09 -6.31
C ALA A 160 3.11 -12.88 -5.62
N THR A 161 4.36 -12.71 -6.07
CA THR A 161 5.56 -13.29 -5.44
C THR A 161 5.72 -12.85 -3.98
N LEU A 162 5.52 -11.57 -3.68
CA LEU A 162 5.58 -11.06 -2.30
C LEU A 162 4.54 -11.72 -1.40
N LEU A 163 3.29 -11.84 -1.86
CA LEU A 163 2.22 -12.46 -1.08
C LEU A 163 2.48 -13.96 -0.87
N ASP A 164 2.96 -14.67 -1.88
CA ASP A 164 3.32 -16.09 -1.79
C ASP A 164 4.49 -16.29 -0.78
N GLU A 165 5.53 -15.46 -0.78
CA GLU A 165 6.65 -15.53 0.17
C GLU A 165 6.26 -15.17 1.61
N LEU A 166 5.28 -14.31 1.78
CA LEU A 166 4.71 -14.02 3.10
C LEU A 166 3.85 -15.18 3.63
N GLY A 167 3.53 -16.17 2.77
CA GLY A 167 2.71 -17.32 3.13
C GLY A 167 1.22 -17.05 3.03
N ILE A 168 0.79 -16.05 2.24
CA ILE A 168 -0.61 -15.86 1.87
C ILE A 168 -0.85 -16.64 0.58
N PRO A 169 -1.59 -17.76 0.61
CA PRO A 169 -1.77 -18.60 -0.57
C PRO A 169 -2.65 -17.88 -1.61
N ARG A 170 -2.59 -18.35 -2.84
CA ARG A 170 -3.58 -18.00 -3.87
C ARG A 170 -4.94 -18.58 -3.50
N ALA A 171 -6.00 -17.80 -3.67
CA ALA A 171 -7.35 -18.29 -3.44
C ALA A 171 -7.71 -19.34 -4.52
N SER A 172 -8.19 -20.49 -4.08
CA SER A 172 -8.58 -21.62 -4.93
C SER A 172 -9.76 -22.36 -4.30
N GLU A 173 -10.42 -23.22 -5.06
CA GLU A 173 -11.45 -24.11 -4.52
C GLU A 173 -10.90 -25.04 -3.44
N ALA A 174 -9.66 -25.53 -3.62
CA ALA A 174 -9.00 -26.43 -2.68
C ALA A 174 -8.79 -25.82 -1.29
N ASN A 175 -8.66 -24.49 -1.18
CA ASN A 175 -8.55 -23.80 0.10
C ASN A 175 -9.81 -23.01 0.48
N GLY A 176 -10.96 -23.34 -0.12
CA GLY A 176 -12.26 -22.71 0.17
C GLY A 176 -12.31 -21.21 -0.21
N GLY A 177 -11.49 -20.80 -1.19
CA GLY A 177 -11.38 -19.41 -1.62
C GLY A 177 -10.56 -18.53 -0.68
N THR A 178 -9.91 -19.14 0.33
CA THR A 178 -9.02 -18.45 1.27
C THR A 178 -7.71 -18.07 0.57
N GLY A 179 -7.23 -16.86 0.79
CA GLY A 179 -6.00 -16.37 0.19
C GLY A 179 -6.22 -15.11 -0.64
N TRP A 180 -5.24 -14.79 -1.49
CA TRP A 180 -5.32 -13.59 -2.32
C TRP A 180 -6.00 -13.85 -3.68
N LYS A 181 -6.72 -12.84 -4.16
CA LYS A 181 -7.29 -12.75 -5.52
C LYS A 181 -6.86 -11.44 -6.14
N LEU A 182 -6.49 -11.46 -7.43
CA LEU A 182 -6.18 -10.28 -8.21
C LEU A 182 -7.39 -9.89 -9.06
N ALA A 183 -7.94 -8.71 -8.84
CA ALA A 183 -8.87 -8.03 -9.73
C ALA A 183 -8.09 -7.05 -10.61
N LEU A 184 -8.38 -7.06 -11.90
CA LEU A 184 -7.71 -6.27 -12.92
C LEU A 184 -8.73 -5.53 -13.79
N ASN A 185 -8.46 -4.26 -14.08
CA ASN A 185 -9.27 -3.46 -15.01
C ASN A 185 -8.38 -2.47 -15.78
N SER A 186 -8.96 -1.87 -16.83
CA SER A 186 -8.41 -0.69 -17.47
C SER A 186 -9.41 0.45 -17.29
N VAL A 187 -8.95 1.59 -16.76
CA VAL A 187 -9.77 2.81 -16.67
C VAL A 187 -9.58 3.74 -17.88
N GLY A 188 -8.92 3.24 -18.93
CA GLY A 188 -8.66 3.96 -20.17
C GLY A 188 -7.60 5.07 -20.04
N SER A 189 -7.27 5.64 -21.18
CA SER A 189 -6.38 6.80 -21.27
C SER A 189 -7.09 8.11 -20.91
N SER A 190 -6.36 9.21 -20.93
CA SER A 190 -6.94 10.56 -20.78
C SER A 190 -7.92 10.92 -21.91
N THR A 191 -7.86 10.24 -23.06
CA THR A 191 -8.79 10.42 -24.19
C THR A 191 -10.01 9.51 -24.10
N ASP A 192 -9.89 8.33 -23.47
CA ASP A 192 -10.99 7.37 -23.31
C ASP A 192 -11.96 7.80 -22.20
N ARG A 193 -11.41 8.24 -21.07
CA ARG A 193 -12.17 8.59 -19.86
C ARG A 193 -13.29 9.61 -20.10
N PRO A 194 -13.10 10.74 -20.82
CA PRO A 194 -14.18 11.70 -21.04
C PRO A 194 -15.37 11.10 -21.78
N ARG A 195 -15.14 10.23 -22.77
CA ARG A 195 -16.20 9.53 -23.51
C ARG A 195 -16.98 8.59 -22.60
N TYR A 196 -16.28 7.84 -21.80
CA TYR A 196 -16.90 6.93 -20.83
C TYR A 196 -17.68 7.67 -19.75
N ILE A 197 -17.12 8.74 -19.17
CA ILE A 197 -17.79 9.59 -18.17
C ILE A 197 -19.08 10.17 -18.74
N ALA A 198 -19.07 10.64 -20.00
CA ALA A 198 -20.27 11.14 -20.67
C ALA A 198 -21.35 10.05 -20.79
N ALA A 199 -20.98 8.85 -21.19
CA ALA A 199 -21.90 7.71 -21.28
C ALA A 199 -22.44 7.28 -19.90
N LEU A 200 -21.59 7.26 -18.86
CA LEU A 200 -22.02 7.00 -17.48
C LEU A 200 -23.03 8.05 -16.99
N LYS A 201 -22.76 9.34 -17.21
CA LYS A 201 -23.70 10.42 -16.84
C LYS A 201 -25.04 10.25 -17.54
N ALA A 202 -25.03 9.98 -18.83
CA ALA A 202 -26.26 9.76 -19.60
C ALA A 202 -27.06 8.54 -19.09
N ALA A 203 -26.37 7.44 -18.74
CA ALA A 203 -27.02 6.24 -18.20
C ALA A 203 -27.52 6.43 -16.77
N LEU A 204 -26.83 7.22 -15.95
CA LEU A 204 -27.23 7.50 -14.58
C LEU A 204 -28.38 8.51 -14.47
N GLU A 205 -28.52 9.45 -15.41
CA GLU A 205 -29.51 10.53 -15.35
C GLU A 205 -30.94 10.05 -15.06
N PRO A 206 -31.49 9.04 -15.76
CA PRO A 206 -32.85 8.58 -15.52
C PRO A 206 -33.04 7.79 -14.22
N VAL A 207 -31.95 7.25 -13.63
CA VAL A 207 -32.01 6.33 -12.49
C VAL A 207 -31.41 6.90 -11.19
N LYS A 208 -30.62 7.98 -11.26
CA LYS A 208 -29.92 8.55 -10.09
C LYS A 208 -30.84 8.84 -8.92
N GLY A 209 -32.07 9.31 -9.17
CA GLY A 209 -33.03 9.65 -8.14
C GLY A 209 -33.50 8.47 -7.28
N THR A 210 -33.31 7.23 -7.72
CA THR A 210 -33.66 6.01 -6.96
C THR A 210 -32.46 5.41 -6.21
N MET A 211 -31.26 5.92 -6.42
CA MET A 211 -30.03 5.44 -5.79
C MET A 211 -29.81 6.06 -4.40
N CYS A 212 -28.87 5.50 -3.65
CA CYS A 212 -28.48 6.04 -2.35
C CYS A 212 -27.95 7.48 -2.45
N ALA A 213 -28.05 8.26 -1.38
CA ALA A 213 -27.65 9.68 -1.36
C ALA A 213 -26.21 9.94 -1.82
N ASP A 214 -25.30 9.02 -1.49
CA ASP A 214 -23.90 9.13 -1.97
C ASP A 214 -23.78 8.92 -3.48
N CYS A 215 -24.53 7.97 -4.05
CA CYS A 215 -24.53 7.73 -5.48
C CYS A 215 -25.19 8.87 -6.25
N GLN A 216 -26.25 9.48 -5.72
CA GLN A 216 -26.87 10.68 -6.32
C GLN A 216 -25.85 11.82 -6.45
N ARG A 217 -25.11 12.12 -5.36
CA ARG A 217 -24.05 13.14 -5.39
C ARG A 217 -22.91 12.77 -6.33
N ARG A 218 -22.43 11.51 -6.27
CA ARG A 218 -21.33 11.01 -7.11
C ARG A 218 -21.67 11.02 -8.60
N ALA A 219 -22.92 10.76 -8.98
CA ALA A 219 -23.37 10.81 -10.37
C ALA A 219 -23.11 12.19 -11.02
N GLU A 220 -23.15 13.25 -10.23
CA GLU A 220 -22.90 14.63 -10.67
C GLU A 220 -21.42 15.00 -10.60
N THR A 221 -20.76 14.74 -9.46
CA THR A 221 -19.40 15.20 -9.17
C THR A 221 -18.33 14.27 -9.73
N ASN A 222 -18.47 12.95 -9.52
CA ASN A 222 -17.52 11.93 -10.00
C ASN A 222 -18.22 10.60 -10.30
N PRO A 223 -18.81 10.45 -11.50
CA PRO A 223 -19.62 9.28 -11.86
C PRO A 223 -18.90 7.94 -11.73
N LEU A 224 -17.57 7.91 -11.94
CA LEU A 224 -16.78 6.70 -11.78
C LEU A 224 -16.88 6.13 -10.35
N ARG A 225 -17.07 6.98 -9.34
CA ARG A 225 -17.21 6.57 -7.94
C ARG A 225 -18.54 5.88 -7.63
N VAL A 226 -19.52 5.97 -8.53
CA VAL A 226 -20.79 5.21 -8.40
C VAL A 226 -20.51 3.71 -8.49
N LEU A 227 -19.54 3.29 -9.32
CA LEU A 227 -19.15 1.89 -9.48
C LEU A 227 -18.62 1.25 -8.18
N ASP A 228 -18.12 2.06 -7.26
CA ASP A 228 -17.62 1.64 -5.93
C ASP A 228 -18.75 1.45 -4.88
N CYS A 229 -20.00 1.72 -5.21
CA CYS A 229 -21.10 1.63 -4.25
C CYS A 229 -21.26 0.19 -3.76
N LYS A 230 -21.51 0.04 -2.44
CA LYS A 230 -21.73 -1.25 -1.79
C LYS A 230 -23.18 -1.41 -1.27
N VAL A 231 -24.03 -0.43 -1.52
CA VAL A 231 -25.45 -0.48 -1.14
C VAL A 231 -26.16 -1.54 -1.98
N PRO A 232 -26.79 -2.55 -1.38
CA PRO A 232 -27.39 -3.68 -2.13
C PRO A 232 -28.44 -3.25 -3.16
N GLU A 233 -29.22 -2.24 -2.83
CA GLU A 233 -30.32 -1.73 -3.66
C GLU A 233 -29.80 -1.05 -4.94
N ASP A 234 -28.59 -0.51 -4.91
CA ASP A 234 -27.95 0.14 -6.06
C ASP A 234 -27.29 -0.87 -7.00
N GLN A 235 -27.03 -2.11 -6.56
CA GLN A 235 -26.25 -3.07 -7.36
C GLN A 235 -26.85 -3.40 -8.73
N PRO A 236 -28.17 -3.65 -8.86
CA PRO A 236 -28.77 -3.95 -10.17
C PRO A 236 -28.64 -2.79 -11.17
N ILE A 237 -28.70 -1.55 -10.67
CA ILE A 237 -28.49 -0.35 -11.51
C ILE A 237 -27.06 -0.31 -11.99
N ILE A 238 -26.10 -0.50 -11.08
CA ILE A 238 -24.67 -0.42 -11.38
C ILE A 238 -24.25 -1.51 -12.37
N ASP A 239 -24.78 -2.72 -12.24
CA ASP A 239 -24.48 -3.83 -13.15
C ASP A 239 -24.98 -3.58 -14.58
N GLY A 240 -26.02 -2.74 -14.73
CA GLY A 240 -26.55 -2.30 -16.03
C GLY A 240 -25.82 -1.11 -16.66
N LEU A 241 -24.88 -0.47 -15.97
CA LEU A 241 -24.14 0.68 -16.49
C LEU A 241 -23.17 0.30 -17.62
N PRO A 242 -22.86 1.24 -18.54
CA PRO A 242 -21.83 1.05 -19.55
C PRO A 242 -20.51 0.62 -18.94
N LYS A 243 -19.75 -0.25 -19.62
CA LYS A 243 -18.44 -0.72 -19.20
C LYS A 243 -17.34 0.06 -19.91
N ILE A 244 -16.26 0.41 -19.18
CA ILE A 244 -15.12 1.15 -19.76
C ILE A 244 -14.50 0.43 -20.96
N ALA A 245 -14.52 -0.90 -20.97
CA ALA A 245 -13.98 -1.71 -22.05
C ALA A 245 -14.56 -1.35 -23.44
N ASP A 246 -15.82 -0.89 -23.50
CA ASP A 246 -16.50 -0.51 -24.75
C ASP A 246 -16.06 0.86 -25.27
N PHE A 247 -15.25 1.60 -24.50
CA PHE A 247 -14.81 2.97 -24.79
C PHE A 247 -13.30 3.09 -24.98
N LEU A 248 -12.55 2.00 -24.78
CA LEU A 248 -11.10 2.00 -24.95
C LEU A 248 -10.74 2.22 -26.44
N ASP A 249 -9.73 3.04 -26.67
CA ASP A 249 -9.11 3.15 -27.98
C ASP A 249 -8.23 1.92 -28.30
N ALA A 250 -7.75 1.83 -29.53
CA ALA A 250 -6.91 0.71 -29.96
C ALA A 250 -5.63 0.57 -29.13
N ALA A 251 -5.00 1.69 -28.73
CA ALA A 251 -3.78 1.69 -27.94
C ALA A 251 -4.02 1.22 -26.51
N SER A 252 -5.13 1.64 -25.88
CA SER A 252 -5.52 1.21 -24.54
C SER A 252 -5.94 -0.27 -24.53
N THR A 253 -6.64 -0.72 -25.56
CA THR A 253 -7.04 -2.12 -25.74
C THR A 253 -5.81 -3.02 -25.91
N GLU A 254 -4.88 -2.64 -26.76
CA GLU A 254 -3.64 -3.39 -27.01
C GLU A 254 -2.77 -3.43 -25.75
N HIS A 255 -2.60 -2.29 -25.05
CA HIS A 255 -1.85 -2.24 -23.79
C HIS A 255 -2.44 -3.23 -22.77
N PHE A 256 -3.75 -3.23 -22.58
CA PHE A 256 -4.42 -4.12 -21.63
C PHE A 256 -4.33 -5.59 -22.05
N ALA A 257 -4.38 -5.90 -23.36
CA ALA A 257 -4.16 -7.23 -23.89
C ALA A 257 -2.73 -7.73 -23.60
N GLN A 258 -1.72 -6.88 -23.78
CA GLN A 258 -0.32 -7.21 -23.47
C GLN A 258 -0.08 -7.46 -21.99
N VAL A 259 -0.69 -6.66 -21.09
CA VAL A 259 -0.63 -6.92 -19.62
C VAL A 259 -1.16 -8.31 -19.29
N ARG A 260 -2.33 -8.66 -19.83
CA ARG A 260 -2.96 -9.96 -19.60
C ARG A 260 -2.10 -11.11 -20.14
N ALA A 261 -1.62 -11.00 -21.38
CA ALA A 261 -0.77 -12.01 -21.98
C ALA A 261 0.53 -12.27 -21.17
N ALA A 262 1.12 -11.20 -20.63
CA ALA A 262 2.30 -11.32 -19.76
C ALA A 262 1.98 -12.01 -18.43
N LEU A 263 0.85 -11.69 -17.79
CA LEU A 263 0.40 -12.35 -16.56
C LEU A 263 0.08 -13.84 -16.81
N ASP A 264 -0.57 -14.16 -17.92
CA ASP A 264 -0.85 -15.54 -18.32
C ASP A 264 0.45 -16.34 -18.53
N ALA A 265 1.45 -15.74 -19.17
CA ALA A 265 2.76 -16.34 -19.35
C ALA A 265 3.51 -16.58 -18.03
N CYS A 266 3.32 -15.72 -17.03
CA CYS A 266 3.88 -15.87 -15.69
C CYS A 266 3.04 -16.79 -14.77
N GLY A 267 1.87 -17.24 -15.22
CA GLY A 267 0.96 -18.06 -14.42
C GLY A 267 0.36 -17.31 -13.21
N VAL A 268 0.20 -15.99 -13.31
CA VAL A 268 -0.45 -15.15 -12.29
C VAL A 268 -1.95 -15.09 -12.58
N PRO A 269 -2.80 -15.73 -11.75
CA PRO A 269 -4.24 -15.71 -11.99
C PRO A 269 -4.85 -14.34 -11.67
N TYR A 270 -5.80 -13.91 -12.48
CA TYR A 270 -6.55 -12.67 -12.28
C TYR A 270 -8.01 -12.83 -12.72
N VAL A 271 -8.84 -11.91 -12.27
CA VAL A 271 -10.22 -11.74 -12.77
C VAL A 271 -10.36 -10.33 -13.33
N ILE A 272 -11.07 -10.19 -14.44
CA ILE A 272 -11.41 -8.87 -14.96
C ILE A 272 -12.62 -8.38 -14.18
N ASP A 273 -12.45 -7.23 -13.50
CA ASP A 273 -13.54 -6.55 -12.80
C ASP A 273 -13.82 -5.19 -13.44
N PRO A 274 -14.84 -5.09 -14.32
CA PRO A 274 -15.17 -3.84 -15.00
C PRO A 274 -15.63 -2.72 -14.07
N ARG A 275 -15.95 -3.03 -12.82
CA ARG A 275 -16.35 -2.06 -11.80
C ARG A 275 -15.17 -1.56 -10.97
N LEU A 276 -13.97 -2.17 -11.12
CA LEU A 276 -12.80 -1.78 -10.36
C LEU A 276 -12.35 -0.37 -10.78
N VAL A 277 -12.61 0.60 -9.92
CA VAL A 277 -12.09 1.96 -9.98
C VAL A 277 -11.31 2.26 -8.70
N ARG A 278 -10.43 3.24 -8.75
CA ARG A 278 -9.57 3.58 -7.59
C ARG A 278 -10.02 4.91 -6.99
N GLY A 279 -9.70 5.10 -5.71
CA GLY A 279 -10.08 6.27 -4.92
C GLY A 279 -9.33 7.57 -5.24
N LEU A 280 -8.39 7.56 -6.18
CA LEU A 280 -7.52 8.68 -6.55
C LEU A 280 -7.69 8.94 -8.05
N ASP A 281 -7.68 10.22 -8.45
CA ASP A 281 -8.09 10.60 -9.80
C ASP A 281 -6.99 10.51 -10.87
N TYR A 282 -5.74 10.31 -10.45
CA TYR A 282 -4.59 10.27 -11.36
C TYR A 282 -4.44 8.99 -12.17
N TYR A 283 -5.18 7.92 -11.84
CA TYR A 283 -5.02 6.63 -12.53
C TYR A 283 -5.44 6.70 -13.99
N THR A 284 -4.65 6.00 -14.82
CA THR A 284 -4.88 5.79 -16.25
C THR A 284 -4.66 4.33 -16.61
N ARG A 285 -5.26 3.83 -17.70
CA ARG A 285 -5.06 2.46 -18.19
C ARG A 285 -5.21 1.40 -17.09
N THR A 286 -4.14 0.65 -16.78
CA THR A 286 -4.16 -0.48 -15.84
C THR A 286 -4.47 -0.04 -14.42
N THR A 287 -5.50 -0.65 -13.82
CA THR A 287 -5.79 -0.57 -12.38
C THR A 287 -5.98 -1.98 -11.82
N PHE A 288 -5.57 -2.17 -10.57
CA PHE A 288 -5.64 -3.49 -9.96
C PHE A 288 -5.85 -3.41 -8.44
N GLU A 289 -6.38 -4.52 -7.91
CA GLU A 289 -6.54 -4.71 -6.47
C GLU A 289 -6.33 -6.19 -6.12
N PHE A 290 -5.49 -6.43 -5.10
CA PHE A 290 -5.41 -7.74 -4.47
C PHE A 290 -6.30 -7.74 -3.23
N THR A 291 -7.19 -8.71 -3.16
CA THR A 291 -8.13 -8.88 -2.06
C THR A 291 -7.88 -10.20 -1.34
N SER A 292 -8.27 -10.29 -0.07
CA SER A 292 -8.28 -11.56 0.66
C SER A 292 -9.54 -11.68 1.50
N ALA A 293 -10.17 -12.84 1.49
CA ALA A 293 -11.28 -13.15 2.38
C ALA A 293 -10.87 -13.35 3.84
N SER A 294 -9.55 -13.46 4.11
CA SER A 294 -9.03 -13.83 5.43
C SER A 294 -8.86 -12.61 6.33
N GLY A 295 -9.58 -12.57 7.46
CA GLY A 295 -9.32 -11.64 8.56
C GLY A 295 -9.81 -10.20 8.42
N LEU A 296 -10.31 -9.78 7.24
CA LEU A 296 -10.65 -8.38 6.94
C LEU A 296 -12.15 -8.07 6.85
N GLY A 297 -13.04 -9.08 6.91
CA GLY A 297 -14.49 -8.90 6.77
C GLY A 297 -14.86 -8.35 5.38
N THR A 298 -15.80 -7.39 5.34
CA THR A 298 -16.28 -6.77 4.08
C THR A 298 -15.26 -5.86 3.40
N GLN A 299 -14.19 -5.48 4.10
CA GLN A 299 -13.12 -4.61 3.58
C GLN A 299 -11.87 -5.44 3.29
N ASN A 300 -11.99 -6.29 2.29
CA ASN A 300 -11.04 -7.34 1.96
C ASN A 300 -9.83 -6.92 1.10
N ALA A 301 -9.72 -5.65 0.71
CA ALA A 301 -8.58 -5.15 -0.05
C ALA A 301 -7.29 -5.19 0.80
N LEU A 302 -6.27 -5.92 0.33
CA LEU A 302 -4.93 -5.97 0.90
C LEU A 302 -4.07 -4.82 0.37
N LEU A 303 -4.07 -4.66 -0.94
CA LEU A 303 -3.27 -3.69 -1.66
C LEU A 303 -3.94 -3.33 -2.98
N GLY A 304 -3.52 -2.23 -3.55
CA GLY A 304 -3.97 -1.85 -4.87
C GLY A 304 -3.12 -0.75 -5.47
N GLY A 305 -3.27 -0.60 -6.76
CA GLY A 305 -2.47 0.33 -7.52
C GLY A 305 -2.99 0.51 -8.94
N GLY A 306 -2.10 1.03 -9.77
CA GLY A 306 -2.37 1.23 -11.19
C GLY A 306 -1.40 2.20 -11.83
N ARG A 307 -1.60 2.43 -13.11
CA ARG A 307 -0.82 3.33 -13.95
C ARG A 307 -1.30 4.78 -13.77
N TYR A 308 -0.35 5.73 -13.85
CA TYR A 308 -0.62 7.17 -13.66
C TYR A 308 0.24 8.03 -14.62
N ASP A 309 0.01 7.92 -15.91
CA ASP A 309 0.87 8.52 -16.94
C ASP A 309 0.95 10.06 -16.92
N GLY A 310 0.00 10.75 -16.31
CA GLY A 310 -0.07 12.22 -16.26
C GLY A 310 0.33 12.86 -14.94
N LEU A 311 0.65 12.11 -13.89
CA LEU A 311 0.84 12.67 -12.54
C LEU A 311 2.04 13.60 -12.45
N SER A 312 3.17 13.28 -13.12
CA SER A 312 4.34 14.16 -13.13
C SER A 312 4.03 15.53 -13.75
N GLU A 313 3.30 15.55 -14.86
CA GLU A 313 2.90 16.78 -15.56
C GLU A 313 1.89 17.59 -14.72
N MET A 314 0.96 16.94 -14.03
CA MET A 314 0.03 17.58 -13.08
C MET A 314 0.77 18.30 -11.94
N LEU A 315 1.90 17.75 -11.53
CA LEU A 315 2.77 18.32 -10.48
C LEU A 315 3.80 19.32 -11.03
N GLY A 316 3.75 19.64 -12.34
CA GLY A 316 4.64 20.60 -12.99
C GLY A 316 5.98 20.03 -13.43
N GLY A 317 6.10 18.71 -13.48
CA GLY A 317 7.29 17.99 -13.96
C GLY A 317 7.25 17.65 -15.44
N PRO A 318 8.30 16.99 -15.94
CA PRO A 318 8.36 16.46 -17.30
C PRO A 318 7.41 15.28 -17.47
N LYS A 319 7.10 14.94 -18.73
CA LYS A 319 6.33 13.74 -19.04
C LYS A 319 7.06 12.49 -18.53
N ALA A 320 6.45 11.80 -17.59
CA ALA A 320 6.99 10.59 -16.98
C ALA A 320 5.84 9.62 -16.66
N PRO A 321 5.49 8.73 -17.62
CA PRO A 321 4.54 7.66 -17.34
C PRO A 321 5.03 6.81 -16.17
N GLY A 322 4.08 6.28 -15.40
CA GLY A 322 4.41 5.47 -14.25
C GLY A 322 3.32 4.50 -13.85
N ILE A 323 3.72 3.52 -13.06
CA ILE A 323 2.83 2.57 -12.38
C ILE A 323 3.32 2.37 -10.96
N GLY A 324 2.39 2.27 -10.01
CA GLY A 324 2.73 2.03 -8.62
C GLY A 324 1.62 1.34 -7.85
N PHE A 325 1.93 1.03 -6.60
CA PHE A 325 1.00 0.41 -5.68
C PHE A 325 1.27 0.81 -4.24
N ALA A 326 0.26 0.61 -3.39
CA ALA A 326 0.41 0.67 -1.95
C ALA A 326 -0.28 -0.51 -1.27
N ILE A 327 0.42 -1.11 -0.32
CA ILE A 327 -0.06 -2.17 0.58
C ILE A 327 -0.38 -1.52 1.91
N GLY A 328 -1.60 -1.70 2.42
CA GLY A 328 -1.91 -1.36 3.81
C GLY A 328 -1.28 -2.40 4.74
N GLU A 329 -0.15 -2.08 5.36
CA GLU A 329 0.61 -3.05 6.17
C GLU A 329 -0.21 -3.56 7.36
N ASP A 330 -0.97 -2.69 8.03
CA ASP A 330 -1.90 -3.09 9.09
C ASP A 330 -2.86 -4.21 8.64
N ARG A 331 -3.40 -4.12 7.42
CA ARG A 331 -4.30 -5.13 6.85
C ARG A 331 -3.58 -6.41 6.48
N LEU A 332 -2.38 -6.29 5.93
CA LEU A 332 -1.53 -7.42 5.60
C LEU A 332 -1.20 -8.24 6.87
N ILE A 333 -0.84 -7.55 7.96
CA ILE A 333 -0.60 -8.17 9.28
C ILE A 333 -1.85 -8.89 9.79
N LEU A 334 -3.03 -8.26 9.74
CA LEU A 334 -4.29 -8.89 10.15
C LEU A 334 -4.61 -10.15 9.34
N THR A 335 -4.33 -10.14 8.05
CA THR A 335 -4.52 -11.31 7.17
C THR A 335 -3.55 -12.43 7.54
N LEU A 336 -2.29 -12.12 7.74
CA LEU A 336 -1.30 -13.10 8.19
C LEU A 336 -1.64 -13.70 9.55
N GLN A 337 -2.12 -12.90 10.49
CA GLN A 337 -2.60 -13.38 11.79
C GLN A 337 -3.82 -14.29 11.68
N ALA A 338 -4.71 -14.05 10.71
CA ALA A 338 -5.88 -14.89 10.49
C ALA A 338 -5.56 -16.22 9.80
N LEU A 339 -4.52 -16.25 8.95
CA LEU A 339 -4.10 -17.44 8.20
C LEU A 339 -3.17 -18.35 9.02
N ALA A 340 -2.41 -17.79 9.93
CA ALA A 340 -1.43 -18.54 10.72
C ALA A 340 -1.99 -18.99 12.07
N ASN A 341 -1.42 -20.06 12.61
CA ASN A 341 -1.60 -20.36 14.03
C ASN A 341 -0.96 -19.21 14.85
N PRO A 342 -1.74 -18.45 15.65
CA PRO A 342 -1.25 -17.28 16.39
C PRO A 342 -0.03 -17.58 17.25
N GLU A 343 0.07 -18.78 17.81
CA GLU A 343 1.21 -19.18 18.65
C GLU A 343 2.54 -19.26 17.90
N SER A 344 2.51 -19.61 16.59
CA SER A 344 3.73 -19.74 15.79
C SER A 344 4.33 -18.39 15.37
N LEU A 345 3.51 -17.35 15.28
CA LEU A 345 3.91 -16.02 14.81
C LEU A 345 4.51 -15.14 15.91
N LEU A 346 4.17 -15.39 17.17
CA LEU A 346 4.42 -14.45 18.27
C LEU A 346 5.44 -14.95 19.30
N LYS A 347 6.00 -16.14 19.14
CA LYS A 347 7.01 -16.63 20.09
C LYS A 347 8.29 -15.81 19.98
N LYS A 348 8.55 -14.99 21.00
CA LYS A 348 9.90 -14.43 21.24
C LYS A 348 10.85 -15.62 21.43
N ARG A 349 11.66 -15.92 20.44
CA ARG A 349 12.68 -16.97 20.54
C ARG A 349 13.92 -16.35 21.14
N VAL A 350 14.12 -16.59 22.43
CA VAL A 350 15.43 -16.53 23.06
C VAL A 350 16.11 -17.86 22.77
N ASP A 351 17.25 -17.83 22.09
CA ASP A 351 18.01 -19.07 21.79
C ASP A 351 18.60 -19.64 23.06
N ILE A 352 19.06 -18.77 23.99
CA ILE A 352 19.74 -19.17 25.22
C ILE A 352 19.29 -18.23 26.35
N TYR A 353 18.85 -18.80 27.43
CA TYR A 353 18.64 -18.10 28.70
C TYR A 353 19.74 -18.47 29.68
N LEU A 354 20.46 -17.49 30.21
CA LEU A 354 21.51 -17.68 31.20
C LEU A 354 20.98 -17.30 32.57
N ALA A 355 20.87 -18.26 33.46
CA ALA A 355 20.41 -18.09 34.85
C ALA A 355 21.57 -18.17 35.84
N PRO A 356 22.12 -17.05 36.31
CA PRO A 356 23.11 -17.09 37.39
C PRO A 356 22.46 -17.56 38.68
N LEU A 357 23.15 -18.44 39.41
CA LEU A 357 22.66 -19.00 40.68
C LEU A 357 22.87 -18.04 41.86
N GLY A 358 23.74 -17.04 41.71
CA GLY A 358 24.02 -16.02 42.70
C GLY A 358 24.51 -14.73 42.03
N ARG A 359 24.35 -13.59 42.71
CA ARG A 359 24.72 -12.26 42.16
C ARG A 359 26.20 -12.10 41.85
N GLU A 360 27.06 -12.86 42.55
CA GLU A 360 28.51 -12.91 42.34
C GLU A 360 28.86 -13.43 40.93
N GLN A 361 27.95 -14.20 40.31
CA GLN A 361 28.15 -14.75 38.95
C GLN A 361 27.72 -13.78 37.82
N ASN A 362 27.00 -12.71 38.12
CA ASN A 362 26.48 -11.78 37.12
C ASN A 362 27.57 -11.26 36.16
N PRO A 363 28.78 -10.86 36.58
CA PRO A 363 29.82 -10.42 35.64
C PRO A 363 30.29 -11.51 34.69
N SER A 364 30.46 -12.75 35.20
CA SER A 364 30.89 -13.89 34.37
C SER A 364 29.81 -14.32 33.37
N VAL A 365 28.55 -14.32 33.81
CA VAL A 365 27.39 -14.64 32.93
C VAL A 365 27.21 -13.58 31.84
N LEU A 366 27.43 -12.30 32.17
CA LEU A 366 27.40 -11.22 31.18
C LEU A 366 28.53 -11.37 30.13
N ALA A 367 29.74 -11.75 30.59
CA ALA A 367 30.87 -12.01 29.70
C ALA A 367 30.59 -13.21 28.76
N LEU A 368 29.98 -14.28 29.30
CA LEU A 368 29.54 -15.42 28.51
C LEU A 368 28.45 -15.02 27.48
N ALA A 369 27.47 -14.23 27.93
CA ALA A 369 26.43 -13.72 27.03
C ALA A 369 27.03 -12.89 25.88
N LYS A 370 28.00 -12.02 26.14
CA LYS A 370 28.74 -11.28 25.12
C LYS A 370 29.39 -12.22 24.12
N THR A 371 30.07 -13.26 24.59
CA THR A 371 30.72 -14.26 23.73
C THR A 371 29.67 -14.96 22.82
N LEU A 372 28.59 -15.46 23.40
CA LEU A 372 27.52 -16.15 22.69
C LEU A 372 26.81 -15.24 21.65
N ARG A 373 26.60 -13.97 21.98
CA ARG A 373 26.02 -12.98 21.04
C ARG A 373 26.92 -12.70 19.84
N ASN A 374 28.23 -12.97 19.93
CA ASN A 374 29.20 -12.69 18.88
C ASN A 374 29.72 -13.94 18.13
N VAL A 375 29.34 -15.14 18.57
CA VAL A 375 29.74 -16.39 17.92
C VAL A 375 29.15 -16.47 16.51
N TRP A 376 29.98 -16.84 15.54
CA TRP A 376 29.52 -17.12 14.18
C TRP A 376 28.67 -18.41 14.15
N ARG A 377 27.51 -18.36 13.53
CA ARG A 377 26.57 -19.49 13.38
C ARG A 377 26.59 -19.99 11.94
N PRO A 378 27.39 -21.00 11.58
CA PRO A 378 27.55 -21.46 10.20
C PRO A 378 26.24 -21.89 9.53
N ILE A 379 25.36 -22.58 10.29
CA ILE A 379 24.09 -23.15 9.78
C ILE A 379 23.08 -22.07 9.40
N ARG A 380 23.14 -20.89 10.02
CA ARG A 380 22.21 -19.76 9.72
C ARG A 380 22.86 -18.61 8.97
N GLY A 381 24.14 -18.65 8.71
CA GLY A 381 24.88 -17.57 8.04
C GLY A 381 24.85 -16.23 8.81
N THR A 382 24.54 -16.24 10.12
CA THR A 382 24.39 -15.05 10.95
C THR A 382 25.32 -15.12 12.17
N ARG A 383 25.69 -13.95 12.71
CA ARG A 383 26.39 -13.86 14.00
C ARG A 383 25.39 -13.89 15.15
N GLY A 384 25.79 -14.56 16.23
CA GLY A 384 25.20 -14.45 17.54
C GLY A 384 23.97 -15.31 17.81
N PHE A 385 23.84 -15.63 19.07
CA PHE A 385 22.62 -16.15 19.66
C PHE A 385 21.79 -15.00 20.25
N SER A 386 20.47 -15.14 20.25
CA SER A 386 19.62 -14.31 21.11
C SER A 386 19.77 -14.82 22.53
N VAL A 387 20.44 -14.03 23.39
CA VAL A 387 20.77 -14.43 24.76
C VAL A 387 20.08 -13.48 25.71
N GLU A 388 19.28 -14.03 26.60
CA GLU A 388 18.70 -13.31 27.75
C GLU A 388 19.46 -13.71 29.02
N VAL A 389 19.74 -12.75 29.90
CA VAL A 389 20.46 -12.95 31.15
C VAL A 389 19.53 -12.61 32.31
N GLY A 390 19.33 -13.56 33.20
CA GLY A 390 18.63 -13.33 34.45
C GLY A 390 19.53 -12.65 35.52
N GLU A 391 18.93 -12.07 36.53
CA GLU A 391 19.62 -11.61 37.72
C GLU A 391 19.71 -12.73 38.75
N GLY A 392 20.84 -12.83 39.48
CA GLY A 392 21.21 -13.94 40.35
C GLY A 392 20.39 -14.12 41.65
N ASP A 393 19.05 -13.96 41.55
CA ASP A 393 18.13 -14.22 42.67
C ASP A 393 17.13 -15.36 42.35
N PHE A 394 17.35 -16.10 41.24
CA PHE A 394 16.47 -17.18 40.84
C PHE A 394 16.67 -18.44 41.71
N ARG A 395 15.60 -18.87 42.36
CA ARG A 395 15.54 -20.25 42.91
C ARG A 395 15.14 -21.20 41.76
N LEU A 396 15.96 -22.22 41.50
CA LEU A 396 15.75 -23.25 40.44
C LEU A 396 14.34 -23.90 40.39
N LYS A 397 13.52 -23.75 41.44
CA LYS A 397 12.13 -24.26 41.50
C LYS A 397 11.06 -23.30 40.98
N LYS A 398 11.43 -22.12 40.45
CA LYS A 398 10.47 -21.11 39.95
C LYS A 398 10.77 -20.60 38.51
N SER A 399 11.75 -21.20 37.85
CA SER A 399 12.08 -20.89 36.45
C SER A 399 11.33 -21.79 35.46
#